data_fc586b1d5b09b3be95f036e7a812fd4f
#
_entry.id   fc586b1d5b09b3be95f036e7a812fd4f
#
_cell.length_a   1.000
_cell.length_b   1.000
_cell.length_c   1.000
_cell.angle_alpha   90.00
_cell.angle_beta   90.00
_cell.angle_gamma   90.00
#
_symmetry.space_group_name_H-M   'P 1'
#
loop_
_entity.id
_entity.type
_entity.pdbx_description
1 polymer ?
#
loop_
_entity_poly.entity_id
_entity_poly.type
_entity_poly.pdbx_seq_one_letter_code
_entity_poly.pdbx_strand_id
1 'polypeptide(L)'
;SLTLACNQKSNRSPVMDLDEGKVVGSAQQLKELGYVSIDYGDRIVKFSHRAPGMLKITREEQAVLAMLMLREPLTLSDIKARTDKMVSFDDIEQVGVSVKQLMSRSPALVIELPVAIGQREERYTHLLSGEPDLSAVAIKQAKAPSVDKSMGKSASKLAELEARITRIEDALDMHWSDIEPLQP
;
A
#
# COMPACT_ATOMS: atom_id res chain seq x y z
N SER A 1 15.29 -16.87 11.15
CA SER A 1 14.24 -17.01 12.18
C SER A 1 12.96 -16.29 11.73
N LEU A 2 11.83 -16.57 12.37
CA LEU A 2 10.54 -15.91 12.10
C LEU A 2 10.64 -14.41 12.37
N THR A 3 11.32 -14.01 13.42
CA THR A 3 11.57 -12.60 13.79
C THR A 3 12.27 -11.82 12.67
N LEU A 4 13.29 -12.41 12.04
CA LEU A 4 13.97 -11.78 10.90
C LEU A 4 13.01 -11.62 9.71
N ALA A 5 12.11 -12.56 9.48
CA ALA A 5 11.11 -12.45 8.43
C ALA A 5 10.06 -11.37 8.72
N CYS A 6 9.68 -11.16 9.98
CA CYS A 6 8.78 -10.08 10.37
C CYS A 6 9.42 -8.70 10.19
N ASN A 7 10.71 -8.56 10.54
CA ASN A 7 11.46 -7.30 10.53
C ASN A 7 12.17 -7.00 9.20
N GLN A 8 11.76 -7.64 8.09
CA GLN A 8 12.34 -7.34 6.78
C GLN A 8 12.13 -5.86 6.41
N LYS A 9 13.21 -5.19 5.98
CA LYS A 9 13.16 -3.80 5.50
C LYS A 9 12.45 -3.66 4.15
N SER A 10 12.47 -4.73 3.36
CA SER A 10 11.74 -4.80 2.09
C SER A 10 10.37 -5.48 2.28
N ASN A 11 9.41 -5.13 1.44
CA ASN A 11 8.07 -5.73 1.43
C ASN A 11 7.23 -5.53 2.72
N ARG A 12 7.55 -4.52 3.52
CA ARG A 12 6.79 -4.08 4.69
C ARG A 12 6.56 -2.57 4.61
N SER A 13 5.36 -2.14 4.95
CA SER A 13 5.03 -0.72 5.13
C SER A 13 3.94 -0.62 6.20
N PRO A 14 4.23 -0.07 7.36
CA PRO A 14 5.56 0.38 7.82
C PRO A 14 6.53 -0.77 8.08
N VAL A 15 7.83 -0.48 8.06
CA VAL A 15 8.86 -1.43 8.51
C VAL A 15 8.72 -1.59 10.02
N MET A 16 8.72 -2.83 10.48
CA MET A 16 8.58 -3.18 11.90
C MET A 16 9.95 -3.45 12.53
N ASP A 17 10.02 -3.25 13.84
CA ASP A 17 11.14 -3.63 14.70
C ASP A 17 10.59 -4.38 15.92
N LEU A 18 10.28 -5.66 15.71
CA LEU A 18 9.67 -6.53 16.70
C LEU A 18 10.74 -7.34 17.41
N ASP A 19 10.66 -7.39 18.73
CA ASP A 19 11.47 -8.33 19.52
C ASP A 19 10.97 -9.76 19.36
N GLU A 20 11.84 -10.74 19.68
CA GLU A 20 11.53 -12.16 19.54
C GLU A 20 10.36 -12.59 20.44
N GLY A 21 10.25 -12.04 21.65
CA GLY A 21 9.18 -12.34 22.58
C GLY A 21 7.81 -11.98 22.04
N LYS A 22 7.69 -10.80 21.40
CA LYS A 22 6.45 -10.37 20.73
C LYS A 22 6.08 -11.30 19.57
N VAL A 23 7.05 -11.67 18.74
CA VAL A 23 6.82 -12.55 17.59
C VAL A 23 6.38 -13.94 18.04
N VAL A 24 7.07 -14.51 19.02
CA VAL A 24 6.73 -15.83 19.56
C VAL A 24 5.37 -15.78 20.29
N GLY A 25 5.12 -14.77 21.10
CA GLY A 25 3.83 -14.59 21.79
C GLY A 25 2.66 -14.47 20.82
N SER A 26 2.80 -13.69 19.75
CA SER A 26 1.79 -13.59 18.70
C SER A 26 1.58 -14.91 17.96
N ALA A 27 2.66 -15.66 17.67
CA ALA A 27 2.57 -16.97 17.05
C ALA A 27 1.84 -17.98 17.95
N GLN A 28 2.04 -17.90 19.27
CA GLN A 28 1.36 -18.75 20.25
C GLN A 28 -0.14 -18.44 20.30
N GLN A 29 -0.51 -17.16 20.32
CA GLN A 29 -1.93 -16.74 20.26
C GLN A 29 -2.60 -17.24 18.96
N LEU A 30 -1.92 -17.10 17.82
CA LEU A 30 -2.42 -17.60 16.54
C LEU A 30 -2.54 -19.14 16.52
N LYS A 31 -1.69 -19.85 17.24
CA LYS A 31 -1.81 -21.30 17.44
C LYS A 31 -3.06 -21.65 18.24
N GLU A 32 -3.33 -20.94 19.33
CA GLU A 32 -4.53 -21.15 20.17
C GLU A 32 -5.82 -20.90 19.37
N LEU A 33 -5.80 -19.91 18.46
CA LEU A 33 -6.90 -19.62 17.53
C LEU A 33 -6.94 -20.58 16.33
N GLY A 34 -5.99 -21.49 16.18
CA GLY A 34 -5.97 -22.49 15.11
C GLY A 34 -5.38 -21.98 13.76
N TYR A 35 -4.91 -20.73 13.68
CA TYR A 35 -4.35 -20.15 12.45
C TYR A 35 -2.91 -20.57 12.17
N VAL A 36 -2.19 -21.04 13.20
CA VAL A 36 -0.80 -21.48 13.10
C VAL A 36 -0.67 -22.83 13.77
N SER A 37 0.14 -23.74 13.21
CA SER A 37 0.66 -24.90 13.92
C SER A 37 2.15 -24.70 14.19
N ILE A 38 2.58 -25.08 15.39
CA ILE A 38 3.97 -25.01 15.82
C ILE A 38 4.45 -26.44 16.04
N ASP A 39 5.47 -26.82 15.30
CA ASP A 39 6.13 -28.13 15.42
C ASP A 39 7.47 -27.92 16.15
N TYR A 40 7.59 -28.53 17.31
CA TYR A 40 8.78 -28.48 18.14
C TYR A 40 9.68 -29.68 17.77
N GLY A 41 10.29 -29.62 16.57
CA GLY A 41 11.28 -30.63 16.17
C GLY A 41 12.56 -30.55 17.00
N ASP A 42 13.36 -31.61 16.94
CA ASP A 42 14.57 -31.83 17.81
C ASP A 42 15.60 -30.68 17.72
N ARG A 43 15.65 -29.94 16.62
CA ARG A 43 16.66 -28.90 16.39
C ARG A 43 16.09 -27.51 16.13
N ILE A 44 14.93 -27.41 15.52
CA ILE A 44 14.37 -26.15 15.02
C ILE A 44 12.86 -26.18 15.20
N VAL A 45 12.32 -25.10 15.80
CA VAL A 45 10.88 -24.85 15.85
C VAL A 45 10.40 -24.42 14.47
N LYS A 46 9.39 -25.12 13.93
CA LYS A 46 8.77 -24.82 12.66
C LYS A 46 7.37 -24.24 12.85
N PHE A 47 7.09 -23.16 12.12
CA PHE A 47 5.77 -22.54 12.09
C PHE A 47 5.12 -22.82 10.74
N SER A 48 3.89 -23.30 10.76
CA SER A 48 3.08 -23.51 9.55
C SER A 48 1.75 -22.80 9.70
N HIS A 49 1.40 -21.97 8.73
CA HIS A 49 0.13 -21.27 8.79
C HIS A 49 -1.01 -22.13 8.26
N ARG A 50 -2.17 -22.02 8.88
CA ARG A 50 -3.42 -22.68 8.51
C ARG A 50 -4.50 -21.67 8.08
N ALA A 51 -4.15 -20.41 7.97
CA ALA A 51 -5.06 -19.31 7.67
C ALA A 51 -5.95 -19.56 6.44
N PRO A 52 -5.49 -20.10 5.30
CA PRO A 52 -6.35 -20.36 4.15
C PRO A 52 -7.50 -21.31 4.46
N GLY A 53 -7.24 -22.41 5.18
CA GLY A 53 -8.26 -23.36 5.59
C GLY A 53 -9.24 -22.78 6.62
N MET A 54 -8.72 -22.02 7.60
CA MET A 54 -9.53 -21.39 8.64
C MET A 54 -10.44 -20.30 8.09
N LEU A 55 -9.91 -19.49 7.17
CA LEU A 55 -10.66 -18.42 6.51
C LEU A 55 -11.43 -18.90 5.27
N LYS A 56 -11.23 -20.16 4.85
CA LYS A 56 -11.81 -20.75 3.63
C LYS A 56 -11.57 -19.87 2.40
N ILE A 57 -10.33 -19.38 2.23
CA ILE A 57 -9.91 -18.52 1.13
C ILE A 57 -9.09 -19.31 0.10
N THR A 58 -9.17 -18.86 -1.17
CA THR A 58 -8.38 -19.42 -2.27
C THR A 58 -6.92 -18.98 -2.17
N ARG A 59 -6.08 -19.51 -3.04
CA ARG A 59 -4.67 -19.12 -3.11
C ARG A 59 -4.49 -17.67 -3.58
N GLU A 60 -5.34 -17.23 -4.49
CA GLU A 60 -5.40 -15.87 -5.02
C GLU A 60 -5.84 -14.89 -3.92
N GLU A 61 -6.94 -15.20 -3.24
CA GLU A 61 -7.44 -14.43 -2.09
C GLU A 61 -6.39 -14.34 -0.97
N GLN A 62 -5.67 -15.43 -0.70
CA GLN A 62 -4.58 -15.45 0.28
C GLN A 62 -3.45 -14.50 -0.12
N ALA A 63 -3.05 -14.49 -1.38
CA ALA A 63 -1.99 -13.61 -1.88
C ALA A 63 -2.38 -12.13 -1.74
N VAL A 64 -3.61 -11.79 -2.12
CA VAL A 64 -4.18 -10.43 -1.94
C VAL A 64 -4.18 -10.04 -0.46
N LEU A 65 -4.76 -10.88 0.40
CA LEU A 65 -4.88 -10.60 1.84
C LEU A 65 -3.50 -10.44 2.50
N ALA A 66 -2.53 -11.30 2.15
CA ALA A 66 -1.16 -11.20 2.65
C ALA A 66 -0.50 -9.87 2.28
N MET A 67 -0.70 -9.36 1.06
CA MET A 67 -0.16 -8.07 0.65
C MET A 67 -0.80 -6.91 1.42
N LEU A 68 -2.11 -6.95 1.63
CA LEU A 68 -2.83 -5.93 2.40
C LEU A 68 -2.46 -5.95 3.88
N MET A 69 -2.15 -7.11 4.46
CA MET A 69 -1.68 -7.23 5.85
C MET A 69 -0.26 -6.70 6.06
N LEU A 70 0.58 -6.78 5.04
CA LEU A 70 2.00 -6.40 5.14
C LEU A 70 2.26 -4.95 4.79
N ARG A 71 1.24 -4.24 4.32
CA ARG A 71 1.41 -2.89 3.77
C ARG A 71 0.25 -1.98 4.14
N GLU A 72 0.46 -0.68 3.93
CA GLU A 72 -0.60 0.32 3.91
C GLU A 72 -1.55 0.07 2.73
N PRO A 73 -2.72 0.73 2.68
CA PRO A 73 -3.72 0.51 1.64
C PRO A 73 -3.15 0.56 0.23
N LEU A 74 -3.48 -0.44 -0.58
CA LEU A 74 -2.95 -0.66 -1.93
C LEU A 74 -4.05 -0.48 -3.00
N THR A 75 -3.65 -0.03 -4.19
CA THR A 75 -4.48 -0.10 -5.41
C THR A 75 -4.48 -1.52 -5.99
N LEU A 76 -5.40 -1.82 -6.91
CA LEU A 76 -5.39 -3.13 -7.61
C LEU A 76 -4.10 -3.34 -8.39
N SER A 77 -3.56 -2.30 -9.01
CA SER A 77 -2.28 -2.32 -9.73
C SER A 77 -1.11 -2.64 -8.80
N ASP A 78 -1.09 -2.03 -7.60
CA ASP A 78 -0.10 -2.31 -6.57
C ASP A 78 -0.17 -3.77 -6.09
N ILE A 79 -1.37 -4.28 -5.86
CA ILE A 79 -1.60 -5.67 -5.44
C ILE A 79 -1.06 -6.63 -6.51
N LYS A 80 -1.45 -6.44 -7.78
CA LYS A 80 -0.97 -7.27 -8.89
C LYS A 80 0.56 -7.31 -8.94
N ALA A 81 1.21 -6.15 -8.96
CA ALA A 81 2.66 -6.06 -9.06
C ALA A 81 3.42 -6.73 -7.91
N ARG A 82 2.78 -6.91 -6.75
CA ARG A 82 3.43 -7.43 -5.54
C ARG A 82 3.11 -8.88 -5.24
N THR A 83 2.03 -9.41 -5.79
CA THR A 83 1.61 -10.80 -5.59
C THR A 83 2.33 -11.77 -6.52
N ASP A 84 3.02 -11.31 -7.53
CA ASP A 84 3.62 -12.09 -8.63
C ASP A 84 4.53 -13.24 -8.14
N LYS A 85 5.20 -13.07 -6.99
CA LYS A 85 6.01 -14.13 -6.36
C LYS A 85 5.19 -15.20 -5.62
N MET A 86 3.92 -14.94 -5.34
CA MET A 86 3.02 -15.85 -4.63
C MET A 86 2.04 -16.51 -5.60
N VAL A 87 1.38 -15.68 -6.40
CA VAL A 87 0.41 -16.03 -7.43
C VAL A 87 0.55 -15.03 -8.57
N SER A 88 0.67 -15.52 -9.80
CA SER A 88 0.61 -14.68 -10.99
C SER A 88 -0.84 -14.48 -11.39
N PHE A 89 -1.28 -13.23 -11.47
CA PHE A 89 -2.58 -12.84 -12.02
C PHE A 89 -2.39 -12.44 -13.47
N ASP A 90 -3.23 -12.93 -14.36
CA ASP A 90 -3.15 -12.60 -15.79
C ASP A 90 -3.40 -11.10 -16.02
N ASP A 91 -4.42 -10.56 -15.37
CA ASP A 91 -4.81 -9.16 -15.50
C ASP A 91 -5.20 -8.52 -14.14
N ILE A 92 -5.53 -7.24 -14.17
CA ILE A 92 -6.01 -6.49 -12.99
C ILE A 92 -7.44 -6.89 -12.63
N GLU A 93 -8.23 -7.34 -13.58
CA GLU A 93 -9.61 -7.73 -13.35
C GLU A 93 -9.70 -8.96 -12.43
N GLN A 94 -8.81 -9.95 -12.61
CA GLN A 94 -8.71 -11.10 -11.71
C GLN A 94 -8.37 -10.70 -10.28
N VAL A 95 -7.48 -9.71 -10.09
CA VAL A 95 -7.21 -9.14 -8.77
C VAL A 95 -8.48 -8.51 -8.20
N GLY A 96 -9.20 -7.73 -9.01
CA GLY A 96 -10.47 -7.12 -8.63
C GLY A 96 -11.54 -8.15 -8.22
N VAL A 97 -11.62 -9.27 -8.93
CA VAL A 97 -12.52 -10.40 -8.55
C VAL A 97 -12.14 -10.93 -7.16
N SER A 98 -10.87 -11.23 -6.91
CA SER A 98 -10.40 -11.74 -5.62
C SER A 98 -10.64 -10.74 -4.48
N VAL A 99 -10.43 -9.45 -4.71
CA VAL A 99 -10.73 -8.39 -3.74
C VAL A 99 -12.23 -8.33 -3.44
N LYS A 100 -13.09 -8.34 -4.47
CA LYS A 100 -14.57 -8.33 -4.31
C LYS A 100 -15.06 -9.56 -3.54
N GLN A 101 -14.49 -10.73 -3.79
CA GLN A 101 -14.81 -11.93 -3.05
C GLN A 101 -14.47 -11.77 -1.56
N LEU A 102 -13.30 -11.21 -1.22
CA LEU A 102 -12.92 -10.93 0.17
C LEU A 102 -13.82 -9.89 0.84
N MET A 103 -14.31 -8.89 0.08
CA MET A 103 -15.23 -7.86 0.57
C MET A 103 -16.66 -8.41 0.80
N SER A 104 -17.12 -9.35 -0.04
CA SER A 104 -18.47 -9.91 0.02
C SER A 104 -18.67 -10.97 1.12
N ARG A 105 -17.63 -11.31 1.86
CA ARG A 105 -17.69 -12.30 2.93
C ARG A 105 -18.44 -11.77 4.17
N SER A 106 -18.89 -12.68 4.99
CA SER A 106 -19.50 -12.35 6.29
C SER A 106 -18.75 -13.11 7.42
N PRO A 107 -17.92 -12.44 8.23
CA PRO A 107 -17.53 -11.02 8.13
C PRO A 107 -16.64 -10.72 6.91
N ALA A 108 -16.72 -9.49 6.40
CA ALA A 108 -15.84 -9.02 5.35
C ALA A 108 -14.37 -9.01 5.81
N LEU A 109 -13.44 -9.40 4.94
CA LEU A 109 -12.00 -9.44 5.24
C LEU A 109 -11.25 -8.24 4.67
N VAL A 110 -11.82 -7.56 3.70
CA VAL A 110 -11.25 -6.41 3.00
C VAL A 110 -12.32 -5.33 2.85
N ILE A 111 -11.91 -4.09 2.85
CA ILE A 111 -12.76 -2.93 2.56
C ILE A 111 -12.07 -2.02 1.56
N GLU A 112 -12.89 -1.39 0.71
CA GLU A 112 -12.49 -0.30 -0.16
C GLU A 112 -12.50 1.02 0.63
N LEU A 113 -11.45 1.82 0.45
CA LEU A 113 -11.35 3.13 1.08
C LEU A 113 -11.81 4.23 0.13
N PRO A 114 -12.45 5.28 0.63
CA PRO A 114 -12.79 6.45 -0.17
C PRO A 114 -11.55 7.02 -0.86
N VAL A 115 -11.68 7.44 -2.12
CA VAL A 115 -10.61 8.09 -2.87
C VAL A 115 -10.26 9.41 -2.17
N ALA A 116 -9.03 9.54 -1.69
CA ALA A 116 -8.57 10.75 -1.02
C ALA A 116 -8.26 11.86 -2.05
N ILE A 117 -8.31 13.11 -1.57
CA ILE A 117 -8.00 14.28 -2.40
C ILE A 117 -6.61 14.13 -3.02
N GLY A 118 -6.52 14.24 -4.34
CA GLY A 118 -5.28 14.08 -5.09
C GLY A 118 -4.95 12.64 -5.52
N GLN A 119 -5.78 11.67 -5.16
CA GLN A 119 -5.67 10.29 -5.65
C GLN A 119 -6.62 10.06 -6.82
N ARG A 120 -6.23 9.16 -7.73
CA ARG A 120 -7.03 8.81 -8.92
C ARG A 120 -7.64 7.42 -8.84
N GLU A 121 -7.14 6.58 -7.96
CA GLU A 121 -7.52 5.17 -7.84
C GLU A 121 -7.97 4.84 -6.44
N GLU A 122 -8.92 3.93 -6.34
CA GLU A 122 -9.41 3.33 -5.12
C GLU A 122 -8.30 2.52 -4.45
N ARG A 123 -8.32 2.47 -3.13
CA ARG A 123 -7.40 1.68 -2.33
C ARG A 123 -8.15 0.72 -1.43
N TYR A 124 -7.52 -0.39 -1.16
CA TYR A 124 -8.09 -1.48 -0.39
C TYR A 124 -7.23 -1.74 0.84
N THR A 125 -7.88 -2.12 1.95
CA THR A 125 -7.20 -2.53 3.18
C THR A 125 -7.92 -3.71 3.82
N HIS A 126 -7.21 -4.47 4.66
CA HIS A 126 -7.80 -5.60 5.37
C HIS A 126 -8.56 -5.16 6.64
N LEU A 127 -9.54 -5.96 7.07
CA LEU A 127 -10.34 -5.75 8.28
C LEU A 127 -9.92 -6.66 9.45
N LEU A 128 -8.84 -7.44 9.31
CA LEU A 128 -8.39 -8.39 10.35
C LEU A 128 -7.90 -7.72 11.63
N SER A 129 -7.58 -6.43 11.58
CA SER A 129 -7.21 -5.62 12.75
C SER A 129 -8.34 -4.72 13.25
N GLY A 130 -9.57 -4.95 12.78
CA GLY A 130 -10.71 -4.06 13.00
C GLY A 130 -10.90 -3.05 11.88
N GLU A 131 -11.88 -2.17 12.04
CA GLU A 131 -12.14 -1.11 11.07
C GLU A 131 -11.01 -0.09 11.05
N PRO A 132 -10.54 0.33 9.86
CA PRO A 132 -9.48 1.32 9.74
C PRO A 132 -10.00 2.70 10.18
N ASP A 133 -9.18 3.45 10.90
CA ASP A 133 -9.43 4.87 11.16
C ASP A 133 -9.28 5.66 9.84
N LEU A 134 -10.40 5.96 9.20
CA LEU A 134 -10.44 6.65 7.91
C LEU A 134 -9.79 8.04 7.96
N SER A 135 -9.84 8.71 9.11
CA SER A 135 -9.20 10.02 9.29
C SER A 135 -7.68 9.90 9.34
N ALA A 136 -7.14 8.91 10.04
CA ALA A 136 -5.70 8.62 10.08
C ALA A 136 -5.18 8.11 8.74
N VAL A 137 -5.98 7.32 8.02
CA VAL A 137 -5.64 6.81 6.68
C VAL A 137 -5.56 7.95 5.66
N ALA A 138 -6.52 8.88 5.66
CA ALA A 138 -6.53 10.04 4.78
C ALA A 138 -5.30 10.94 4.99
N ILE A 139 -4.92 11.19 6.25
CA ILE A 139 -3.74 12.00 6.59
C ILE A 139 -2.44 11.31 6.16
N LYS A 140 -2.33 10.00 6.36
CA LYS A 140 -1.13 9.23 5.94
C LYS A 140 -1.01 9.15 4.42
N GLN A 141 -2.13 8.96 3.71
CA GLN A 141 -2.15 8.91 2.25
C GLN A 141 -1.76 10.23 1.61
N ALA A 142 -2.11 11.37 2.23
CA ALA A 142 -1.68 12.69 1.78
C ALA A 142 -0.17 12.94 2.00
N LYS A 143 0.48 12.20 2.92
CA LYS A 143 1.91 12.32 3.24
C LYS A 143 2.79 11.24 2.60
N ALA A 144 2.23 10.16 2.07
CA ALA A 144 3.00 9.11 1.42
C ALA A 144 3.47 9.62 0.05
N PRO A 145 4.78 9.79 -0.20
CA PRO A 145 5.26 10.05 -1.54
C PRO A 145 4.94 8.79 -2.37
N SER A 146 4.13 8.96 -3.39
CA SER A 146 4.01 7.96 -4.44
C SER A 146 5.41 7.72 -4.99
N VAL A 147 5.98 6.53 -4.74
CA VAL A 147 7.27 6.14 -5.32
C VAL A 147 6.99 5.76 -6.77
N ASP A 148 6.70 6.77 -7.55
CA ASP A 148 6.72 6.67 -8.99
C ASP A 148 8.12 7.08 -9.45
N LYS A 149 8.84 6.16 -10.07
CA LYS A 149 10.16 6.43 -10.67
C LYS A 149 10.11 7.47 -11.80
N SER A 150 8.94 8.02 -12.10
CA SER A 150 8.74 9.13 -13.05
C SER A 150 8.95 10.51 -12.42
N MET A 151 8.98 10.64 -11.07
CA MET A 151 9.05 11.94 -10.39
C MET A 151 10.37 12.71 -10.56
N GLY A 152 11.47 12.04 -10.88
CA GLY A 152 12.72 12.75 -11.21
C GLY A 152 12.60 13.63 -12.47
N LYS A 153 11.75 13.22 -13.42
CA LYS A 153 11.45 14.00 -14.64
C LYS A 153 10.37 15.07 -14.42
N SER A 154 9.42 14.82 -13.51
CA SER A 154 8.32 15.76 -13.26
C SER A 154 8.75 16.97 -12.42
N ALA A 155 9.57 16.78 -11.39
CA ALA A 155 10.11 17.87 -10.58
C ALA A 155 11.04 18.79 -11.41
N SER A 156 11.88 18.20 -12.27
CA SER A 156 12.71 18.97 -13.22
C SER A 156 11.87 19.74 -14.22
N LYS A 157 10.75 19.15 -14.69
CA LYS A 157 9.85 19.81 -15.66
C LYS A 157 9.00 20.91 -15.01
N LEU A 158 8.65 20.76 -13.73
CA LEU A 158 7.96 21.80 -12.95
C LEU A 158 8.88 23.02 -12.75
N ALA A 159 10.11 22.81 -12.31
CA ALA A 159 11.11 23.87 -12.16
C ALA A 159 11.43 24.56 -13.49
N GLU A 160 11.46 23.79 -14.59
CA GLU A 160 11.65 24.36 -15.94
C GLU A 160 10.44 25.21 -16.39
N LEU A 161 9.21 24.78 -16.07
CA LEU A 161 7.99 25.52 -16.36
C LEU A 161 7.90 26.78 -15.52
N GLU A 162 8.21 26.74 -14.24
CA GLU A 162 8.28 27.90 -13.35
C GLU A 162 9.29 28.93 -13.87
N ALA A 163 10.50 28.50 -14.23
CA ALA A 163 11.50 29.38 -14.82
C ALA A 163 11.10 29.96 -16.19
N ARG A 164 10.25 29.27 -16.94
CA ARG A 164 9.68 29.81 -18.20
C ARG A 164 8.59 30.83 -17.93
N ILE A 165 7.73 30.62 -16.94
CA ILE A 165 6.70 31.56 -16.53
C ILE A 165 7.34 32.87 -16.08
N THR A 166 8.31 32.80 -15.17
CA THR A 166 9.03 33.99 -14.69
C THR A 166 9.69 34.79 -15.84
N ARG A 167 10.30 34.10 -16.81
CA ARG A 167 10.87 34.78 -18.00
C ARG A 167 9.83 35.42 -18.87
N ILE A 168 8.63 34.89 -18.98
CA ILE A 168 7.54 35.47 -19.74
C ILE A 168 6.98 36.67 -18.98
N GLU A 169 6.83 36.57 -17.67
CA GLU A 169 6.41 37.68 -16.80
C GLU A 169 7.39 38.87 -16.89
N ASP A 170 8.70 38.59 -16.74
CA ASP A 170 9.74 39.64 -16.89
C ASP A 170 9.74 40.28 -18.29
N ALA A 171 9.50 39.49 -19.34
CA ALA A 171 9.44 40.01 -20.71
C ALA A 171 8.18 40.82 -20.96
N LEU A 172 7.06 40.50 -20.36
CA LEU A 172 5.82 41.24 -20.41
C LEU A 172 5.93 42.55 -19.64
N ASP A 173 6.54 42.56 -18.47
CA ASP A 173 6.77 43.77 -17.68
C ASP A 173 7.73 44.72 -18.38
N MET A 174 8.77 44.23 -19.06
CA MET A 174 9.64 45.05 -19.91
C MET A 174 8.87 45.63 -21.10
N HIS A 175 7.97 44.87 -21.72
CA HIS A 175 7.19 45.36 -22.87
C HIS A 175 6.11 46.36 -22.45
N TRP A 176 5.57 46.25 -21.24
CA TRP A 176 4.55 47.15 -20.70
C TRP A 176 5.14 48.48 -20.24
N SER A 177 6.38 48.51 -19.81
CA SER A 177 7.11 49.74 -19.42
C SER A 177 7.53 50.61 -20.64
N ASP A 178 7.63 50.01 -21.83
CA ASP A 178 8.02 50.71 -23.08
C ASP A 178 6.83 51.31 -23.85
N ILE A 179 5.59 51.10 -23.37
CA ILE A 179 4.41 51.68 -23.96
C ILE A 179 4.22 53.08 -23.36
N GLU A 180 4.67 54.11 -24.10
CA GLU A 180 4.45 55.49 -23.77
C GLU A 180 2.93 55.76 -23.70
N PRO A 181 2.39 56.41 -22.64
CA PRO A 181 0.96 56.70 -22.57
C PRO A 181 0.62 57.70 -23.65
N LEU A 182 -0.31 57.33 -24.53
CA LEU A 182 -0.92 58.26 -25.50
C LEU A 182 -1.47 59.47 -24.73
N GLN A 183 -0.86 60.61 -24.92
CA GLN A 183 -1.36 61.90 -24.38
C GLN A 183 -2.69 62.28 -25.06
N PRO A 184 -3.65 62.87 -24.32
CA PRO A 184 -4.96 63.21 -24.82
C PRO A 184 -4.95 64.35 -25.83
#